data_a18384558bebd477938140291a5ce334
#
_entry.id   a18384558bebd477938140291a5ce334
#
_cell.length_a   1.000
_cell.length_b   1.000
_cell.length_c   1.000
_cell.angle_alpha   90.00
_cell.angle_beta   90.00
_cell.angle_gamma   90.00
#
_symmetry.space_group_name_H-M   'P 1'
#
loop_
_entity.id
_entity.type
_entity.pdbx_description
1 polymer ?
#
loop_
_entity_poly.entity_id
_entity_poly.type
_entity_poly.pdbx_seq_one_letter_code
_entity_poly.pdbx_strand_id
1 'polypeptide(L)'
;MESIKIYLTLFAISMKARMEYKTSFLFYIFAILTFYAGQFGLLFILLNRFHQIKGWSVGEMVFLYSLQAFAFGFTNLIFSQLVNFDKMIVDGEFDRVLVRPLSPLGQVIFSKFEVSTVAHLIIGSTALYFGSRYGNIEWTIYKIVLFPVIITGGVLIAGGIRLMVTAVAFWTLRNRSLVHTVIFSSKEFINYPVNIYNVGIQFFLTFVFPIAFINFYPAHFFLDRSGAGLLHPLLELGTPIVGIIVIKIGRAHV
;
A
#
# COMPACT_ATOMS: atom_id res chain seq x y z
N MET A 1 26.08 -12.25 -0.34
CA MET A 1 26.25 -10.96 -1.06
C MET A 1 25.95 -11.07 -2.56
N GLU A 2 26.28 -12.18 -3.23
CA GLU A 2 26.01 -12.37 -4.68
C GLU A 2 24.51 -12.40 -5.02
N SER A 3 23.69 -13.08 -4.23
CA SER A 3 22.23 -13.14 -4.46
C SER A 3 21.57 -11.76 -4.50
N ILE A 4 21.97 -10.83 -3.62
CA ILE A 4 21.42 -9.47 -3.59
C ILE A 4 21.78 -8.71 -4.86
N LYS A 5 23.03 -8.85 -5.35
CA LYS A 5 23.44 -8.23 -6.63
C LYS A 5 22.61 -8.75 -7.80
N ILE A 6 22.31 -10.06 -7.82
CA ILE A 6 21.46 -10.67 -8.86
C ILE A 6 20.06 -10.07 -8.84
N TYR A 7 19.42 -9.97 -7.66
CA TYR A 7 18.08 -9.38 -7.54
C TYR A 7 18.05 -7.91 -7.94
N LEU A 8 19.04 -7.11 -7.53
CA LEU A 8 19.15 -5.71 -7.94
C LEU A 8 19.38 -5.56 -9.45
N THR A 9 20.15 -6.45 -10.06
CA THR A 9 20.37 -6.47 -11.51
C THR A 9 19.08 -6.83 -12.25
N LEU A 10 18.34 -7.85 -11.81
CA LEU A 10 17.04 -8.20 -12.38
C LEU A 10 16.05 -7.03 -12.32
N PHE A 11 15.99 -6.37 -11.18
CA PHE A 11 15.16 -5.18 -10.99
C PHE A 11 15.57 -4.04 -11.94
N ALA A 12 16.86 -3.74 -12.03
CA ALA A 12 17.38 -2.68 -12.92
C ALA A 12 17.11 -2.98 -14.41
N ILE A 13 17.24 -4.24 -14.83
CA ILE A 13 16.92 -4.67 -16.20
C ILE A 13 15.42 -4.49 -16.47
N SER A 14 14.56 -4.92 -15.54
CA SER A 14 13.10 -4.80 -15.69
C SER A 14 12.65 -3.35 -15.75
N MET A 15 13.28 -2.47 -14.97
CA MET A 15 13.05 -1.02 -15.00
C MET A 15 13.46 -0.42 -16.35
N LYS A 16 14.66 -0.75 -16.86
CA LYS A 16 15.13 -0.29 -18.18
C LYS A 16 14.21 -0.74 -19.30
N ALA A 17 13.77 -1.99 -19.30
CA ALA A 17 12.85 -2.53 -20.30
C ALA A 17 11.49 -1.80 -20.32
N ARG A 18 10.98 -1.37 -19.16
CA ARG A 18 9.75 -0.56 -19.07
C ARG A 18 9.95 0.89 -19.56
N MET A 19 11.12 1.46 -19.32
CA MET A 19 11.46 2.83 -19.74
C MET A 19 11.87 2.93 -21.21
N GLU A 20 12.09 1.82 -21.90
CA GLU A 20 12.41 1.79 -23.34
C GLU A 20 11.27 2.41 -24.17
N TYR A 21 10.04 2.12 -23.80
CA TYR A 21 8.83 2.70 -24.42
C TYR A 21 8.38 3.98 -23.69
N LYS A 22 9.20 5.04 -23.80
CA LYS A 22 9.02 6.30 -23.06
C LYS A 22 7.61 6.88 -23.19
N THR A 23 7.06 6.87 -24.40
CA THR A 23 5.71 7.43 -24.67
C THR A 23 4.64 6.66 -23.91
N SER A 24 4.64 5.33 -23.99
CA SER A 24 3.69 4.48 -23.25
C SER A 24 3.87 4.63 -21.73
N PHE A 25 5.10 4.76 -21.26
CA PHE A 25 5.41 4.99 -19.86
C PHE A 25 4.79 6.31 -19.36
N LEU A 26 4.98 7.41 -20.10
CA LEU A 26 4.43 8.72 -19.73
C LEU A 26 2.89 8.74 -19.80
N PHE A 27 2.29 8.17 -20.85
CA PHE A 27 0.83 8.05 -20.95
C PHE A 27 0.23 7.24 -19.81
N TYR A 28 0.89 6.16 -19.39
CA TYR A 28 0.43 5.35 -18.28
C TYR A 28 0.47 6.13 -16.95
N ILE A 29 1.56 6.86 -16.68
CA ILE A 29 1.66 7.74 -15.51
C ILE A 29 0.57 8.82 -15.56
N PHE A 30 0.41 9.48 -16.71
CA PHE A 30 -0.60 10.52 -16.89
C PHE A 30 -2.02 9.99 -16.63
N ALA A 31 -2.37 8.82 -17.16
CA ALA A 31 -3.66 8.19 -16.92
C ALA A 31 -3.92 7.93 -15.43
N ILE A 32 -2.91 7.42 -14.71
CA ILE A 32 -3.02 7.20 -13.26
C ILE A 32 -3.17 8.53 -12.51
N LEU A 33 -2.39 9.54 -12.84
CA LEU A 33 -2.48 10.86 -12.21
C LEU A 33 -3.86 11.49 -12.45
N THR A 34 -4.40 11.36 -13.66
CA THR A 34 -5.75 11.86 -14.00
C THR A 34 -6.84 11.12 -13.20
N PHE A 35 -6.71 9.80 -13.06
CA PHE A 35 -7.63 9.02 -12.23
C PHE A 35 -7.63 9.50 -10.77
N TYR A 36 -6.47 9.73 -10.20
CA TYR A 36 -6.35 10.24 -8.83
C TYR A 36 -6.79 11.70 -8.70
N ALA A 37 -6.53 12.53 -9.71
CA ALA A 37 -7.06 13.89 -9.73
C ALA A 37 -8.60 13.91 -9.67
N GLY A 38 -9.25 12.97 -10.35
CA GLY A 38 -10.70 12.76 -10.23
C GLY A 38 -11.14 12.36 -8.83
N GLN A 39 -10.42 11.45 -8.16
CA GLN A 39 -10.72 11.07 -6.78
C GLN A 39 -10.54 12.24 -5.79
N PHE A 40 -9.45 13.00 -5.92
CA PHE A 40 -9.24 14.21 -5.10
C PHE A 40 -10.28 15.29 -5.39
N GLY A 41 -10.68 15.46 -6.67
CA GLY A 41 -11.77 16.38 -7.05
C GLY A 41 -13.08 16.03 -6.37
N LEU A 42 -13.44 14.74 -6.35
CA LEU A 42 -14.63 14.24 -5.64
C LEU A 42 -14.54 14.52 -4.13
N LEU A 43 -13.42 14.21 -3.52
CA LEU A 43 -13.16 14.47 -2.10
C LEU A 43 -13.27 15.97 -1.79
N PHE A 44 -12.70 16.83 -2.62
CA PHE A 44 -12.76 18.28 -2.49
C PHE A 44 -14.19 18.81 -2.58
N ILE A 45 -14.98 18.33 -3.55
CA ILE A 45 -16.40 18.71 -3.70
C ILE A 45 -17.22 18.30 -2.47
N LEU A 46 -17.04 17.06 -1.99
CA LEU A 46 -17.71 16.55 -0.79
C LEU A 46 -17.38 17.38 0.45
N LEU A 47 -16.12 17.72 0.64
CA LEU A 47 -15.67 18.46 1.81
C LEU A 47 -16.03 19.94 1.76
N ASN A 48 -16.07 20.55 0.57
CA ASN A 48 -16.61 21.90 0.42
C ASN A 48 -18.10 21.97 0.79
N ARG A 49 -18.84 20.88 0.59
CA ARG A 49 -20.26 20.83 0.93
C ARG A 49 -20.51 20.53 2.41
N PHE A 50 -19.70 19.68 3.01
CA PHE A 50 -19.89 19.17 4.38
C PHE A 50 -18.90 19.73 5.40
N HIS A 51 -17.89 20.49 4.98
CA HIS A 51 -16.82 21.12 5.79
C HIS A 51 -15.98 20.13 6.57
N GLN A 52 -16.56 19.06 7.13
CA GLN A 52 -15.91 18.01 7.90
C GLN A 52 -16.68 16.68 7.74
N ILE A 53 -15.96 15.56 7.74
CA ILE A 53 -16.54 14.22 7.78
C ILE A 53 -16.13 13.56 9.10
N LYS A 54 -17.07 13.36 10.02
CA LYS A 54 -16.81 12.81 11.37
C LYS A 54 -15.66 13.52 12.10
N GLY A 55 -15.59 14.85 11.95
CA GLY A 55 -14.57 15.69 12.57
C GLY A 55 -13.22 15.72 11.84
N TRP A 56 -13.08 15.09 10.66
CA TRP A 56 -11.89 15.17 9.83
C TRP A 56 -12.01 16.33 8.84
N SER A 57 -11.05 17.22 8.85
CA SER A 57 -10.91 18.31 7.87
C SER A 57 -10.35 17.80 6.54
N VAL A 58 -10.45 18.64 5.48
CA VAL A 58 -9.85 18.34 4.16
C VAL A 58 -8.36 18.02 4.27
N GLY A 59 -7.60 18.86 4.99
CA GLY A 59 -6.16 18.69 5.13
C GLY A 59 -5.78 17.38 5.79
N GLU A 60 -6.49 17.00 6.85
CA GLU A 60 -6.26 15.76 7.57
C GLU A 60 -6.60 14.52 6.72
N MET A 61 -7.67 14.58 5.91
CA MET A 61 -8.00 13.49 4.98
C MET A 61 -6.98 13.35 3.85
N VAL A 62 -6.49 14.47 3.32
CA VAL A 62 -5.41 14.46 2.32
C VAL A 62 -4.12 13.88 2.91
N PHE A 63 -3.81 14.18 4.17
CA PHE A 63 -2.68 13.58 4.87
C PHE A 63 -2.86 12.06 5.06
N LEU A 64 -4.02 11.63 5.55
CA LEU A 64 -4.37 10.21 5.67
C LEU A 64 -4.19 9.47 4.33
N TYR A 65 -4.63 10.08 3.25
CA TYR A 65 -4.45 9.55 1.91
C TYR A 65 -2.97 9.48 1.49
N SER A 66 -2.12 10.42 1.92
CA SER A 66 -0.70 10.40 1.61
C SER A 66 -0.01 9.16 2.19
N LEU A 67 -0.31 8.80 3.44
CA LEU A 67 0.22 7.59 4.10
C LEU A 67 -0.16 6.34 3.30
N GLN A 68 -1.43 6.25 2.87
CA GLN A 68 -1.91 5.16 2.03
C GLN A 68 -1.18 5.12 0.68
N ALA A 69 -1.03 6.28 0.00
CA ALA A 69 -0.39 6.35 -1.31
C ALA A 69 1.07 5.89 -1.25
N PHE A 70 1.83 6.28 -0.23
CA PHE A 70 3.18 5.79 -0.01
C PHE A 70 3.22 4.29 0.27
N ALA A 71 2.39 3.81 1.21
CA ALA A 71 2.36 2.39 1.56
C ALA A 71 2.02 1.52 0.34
N PHE A 72 0.98 1.86 -0.42
CA PHE A 72 0.61 1.11 -1.63
C PHE A 72 1.59 1.30 -2.78
N GLY A 73 2.19 2.49 -2.93
CA GLY A 73 3.24 2.74 -3.90
C GLY A 73 4.43 1.79 -3.71
N PHE A 74 4.99 1.73 -2.51
CA PHE A 74 6.09 0.83 -2.19
C PHE A 74 5.65 -0.65 -2.19
N THR A 75 4.41 -0.96 -1.79
CA THR A 75 3.88 -2.32 -1.91
C THR A 75 3.79 -2.74 -3.38
N ASN A 76 3.36 -1.88 -4.28
CA ASN A 76 3.35 -2.15 -5.71
C ASN A 76 4.76 -2.35 -6.27
N LEU A 77 5.73 -1.56 -5.80
CA LEU A 77 7.13 -1.72 -6.18
C LEU A 77 7.64 -3.13 -5.89
N ILE A 78 7.30 -3.66 -4.72
CA ILE A 78 7.86 -4.92 -4.21
C ILE A 78 6.97 -6.11 -4.59
N PHE A 79 5.65 -6.01 -4.42
CA PHE A 79 4.72 -7.14 -4.44
C PHE A 79 3.75 -7.16 -5.63
N SER A 80 3.94 -6.30 -6.67
CA SER A 80 3.01 -6.24 -7.82
C SER A 80 2.90 -7.55 -8.58
N GLN A 81 3.98 -8.31 -8.66
CA GLN A 81 4.01 -9.57 -9.41
C GLN A 81 3.12 -10.66 -8.83
N LEU A 82 2.83 -10.58 -7.54
CA LEU A 82 1.94 -11.52 -6.87
C LEU A 82 0.49 -11.45 -7.40
N VAL A 83 0.08 -10.35 -7.99
CA VAL A 83 -1.28 -10.22 -8.59
C VAL A 83 -1.48 -11.16 -9.77
N ASN A 84 -0.42 -11.53 -10.48
CA ASN A 84 -0.47 -12.43 -11.64
C ASN A 84 0.17 -13.80 -11.35
N PHE A 85 0.30 -14.16 -10.09
CA PHE A 85 0.98 -15.38 -9.68
C PHE A 85 0.23 -16.65 -10.15
N ASP A 86 -1.10 -16.64 -10.17
CA ASP A 86 -1.95 -17.68 -10.70
C ASP A 86 -1.61 -18.01 -12.18
N LYS A 87 -1.42 -16.97 -12.97
CA LYS A 87 -1.01 -17.13 -14.37
C LYS A 87 0.38 -17.76 -14.47
N MET A 88 1.30 -17.36 -13.61
CA MET A 88 2.65 -17.89 -13.57
C MET A 88 2.68 -19.40 -13.26
N ILE A 89 1.74 -19.88 -12.41
CA ILE A 89 1.57 -21.30 -12.12
C ILE A 89 0.99 -22.01 -13.34
N VAL A 90 -0.11 -21.53 -13.90
CA VAL A 90 -0.82 -22.16 -15.02
C VAL A 90 0.05 -22.25 -16.28
N ASP A 91 0.84 -21.22 -16.56
CA ASP A 91 1.73 -21.15 -17.73
C ASP A 91 3.05 -21.96 -17.53
N GLY A 92 3.27 -22.59 -16.35
CA GLY A 92 4.48 -23.34 -16.01
C GLY A 92 5.73 -22.47 -15.83
N GLU A 93 5.55 -21.13 -15.73
CA GLU A 93 6.67 -20.23 -15.49
C GLU A 93 7.25 -20.38 -14.09
N PHE A 94 6.42 -20.80 -13.12
CA PHE A 94 6.84 -21.00 -11.75
C PHE A 94 7.79 -22.19 -11.60
N ASP A 95 7.64 -23.25 -12.40
CA ASP A 95 8.54 -24.41 -12.40
C ASP A 95 9.97 -24.00 -12.76
N ARG A 96 10.12 -23.03 -13.68
CA ARG A 96 11.44 -22.46 -14.03
C ARG A 96 12.07 -21.66 -12.90
N VAL A 97 11.26 -21.09 -12.02
CA VAL A 97 11.74 -20.37 -10.82
C VAL A 97 12.26 -21.36 -9.78
N LEU A 98 11.59 -22.50 -9.61
CA LEU A 98 11.94 -23.52 -8.61
C LEU A 98 13.28 -24.22 -8.88
N VAL A 99 13.69 -24.37 -10.15
CA VAL A 99 14.97 -25.02 -10.51
C VAL A 99 16.19 -24.13 -10.35
N ARG A 100 16.00 -22.84 -10.08
CA ARG A 100 17.12 -21.90 -9.88
C ARG A 100 17.59 -21.88 -8.44
N PRO A 101 18.92 -21.77 -8.19
CA PRO A 101 19.47 -21.77 -6.83
C PRO A 101 19.28 -20.40 -6.13
N LEU A 102 18.07 -19.87 -6.13
CA LEU A 102 17.66 -18.59 -5.54
C LEU A 102 16.31 -18.76 -4.85
N SER A 103 16.01 -17.93 -3.85
CA SER A 103 14.69 -17.94 -3.21
C SER A 103 13.58 -17.73 -4.24
N PRO A 104 12.59 -18.64 -4.37
CA PRO A 104 11.49 -18.50 -5.31
C PRO A 104 10.73 -17.19 -5.13
N LEU A 105 10.36 -16.85 -3.89
CA LEU A 105 9.68 -15.59 -3.57
C LEU A 105 10.50 -14.37 -3.99
N GLY A 106 11.81 -14.38 -3.73
CA GLY A 106 12.71 -13.31 -4.15
C GLY A 106 12.73 -13.13 -5.67
N GLN A 107 12.81 -14.24 -6.43
CA GLN A 107 12.79 -14.18 -7.89
C GLN A 107 11.48 -13.60 -8.42
N VAL A 108 10.33 -14.01 -7.87
CA VAL A 108 9.02 -13.48 -8.27
C VAL A 108 8.93 -11.99 -7.97
N ILE A 109 9.29 -11.55 -6.77
CA ILE A 109 9.23 -10.15 -6.33
C ILE A 109 10.08 -9.24 -7.24
N PHE A 110 11.32 -9.62 -7.54
CA PHE A 110 12.25 -8.79 -8.29
C PHE A 110 12.18 -8.99 -9.82
N SER A 111 11.23 -9.79 -10.32
CA SER A 111 11.14 -10.12 -11.75
C SER A 111 10.69 -8.97 -12.64
N LYS A 112 9.87 -8.05 -12.14
CA LYS A 112 9.30 -6.95 -12.94
C LYS A 112 9.14 -5.68 -12.12
N PHE A 113 9.42 -4.55 -12.77
CA PHE A 113 9.16 -3.21 -12.23
C PHE A 113 7.73 -2.77 -12.55
N GLU A 114 7.03 -2.23 -11.55
CA GLU A 114 5.68 -1.71 -11.73
C GLU A 114 5.69 -0.18 -11.85
N VAL A 115 5.32 0.31 -13.04
CA VAL A 115 5.35 1.74 -13.37
C VAL A 115 4.39 2.57 -12.50
N SER A 116 3.28 1.99 -12.07
CA SER A 116 2.30 2.67 -11.21
C SER A 116 2.90 3.18 -9.90
N THR A 117 4.01 2.58 -9.44
CA THR A 117 4.75 3.04 -8.27
C THR A 117 5.15 4.50 -8.37
N VAL A 118 5.66 4.92 -9.53
CA VAL A 118 6.11 6.31 -9.75
C VAL A 118 4.95 7.28 -9.56
N ALA A 119 3.79 6.96 -10.14
CA ALA A 119 2.60 7.77 -10.00
C ALA A 119 2.12 7.84 -8.53
N HIS A 120 2.13 6.71 -7.81
CA HIS A 120 1.76 6.69 -6.39
C HIS A 120 2.72 7.53 -5.53
N LEU A 121 4.02 7.51 -5.81
CA LEU A 121 5.00 8.32 -5.07
C LEU A 121 4.82 9.82 -5.35
N ILE A 122 4.54 10.21 -6.61
CA ILE A 122 4.22 11.60 -6.96
C ILE A 122 2.97 12.06 -6.20
N ILE A 123 1.91 11.29 -6.27
CA ILE A 123 0.64 11.60 -5.58
C ILE A 123 0.84 11.62 -4.07
N GLY A 124 1.54 10.63 -3.51
CA GLY A 124 1.84 10.56 -2.09
C GLY A 124 2.61 11.79 -1.60
N SER A 125 3.62 12.23 -2.36
CA SER A 125 4.43 13.42 -2.03
C SER A 125 3.61 14.70 -2.12
N THR A 126 2.79 14.83 -3.15
CA THR A 126 1.89 15.98 -3.33
C THR A 126 0.84 16.03 -2.22
N ALA A 127 0.21 14.89 -1.92
CA ALA A 127 -0.76 14.78 -0.83
C ALA A 127 -0.11 15.00 0.55
N LEU A 128 1.13 14.54 0.76
CA LEU A 128 1.87 14.79 1.99
C LEU A 128 2.11 16.30 2.19
N TYR A 129 2.56 16.99 1.15
CA TYR A 129 2.81 18.43 1.20
C TYR A 129 1.53 19.21 1.56
N PHE A 130 0.46 18.99 0.79
CA PHE A 130 -0.81 19.69 1.03
C PHE A 130 -1.48 19.24 2.32
N GLY A 131 -1.50 17.96 2.61
CA GLY A 131 -2.05 17.40 3.85
C GLY A 131 -1.34 17.93 5.10
N SER A 132 -0.01 18.02 5.07
CA SER A 132 0.76 18.61 6.18
C SER A 132 0.46 20.10 6.37
N ARG A 133 0.35 20.85 5.26
CA ARG A 133 0.10 22.28 5.28
C ARG A 133 -1.30 22.64 5.78
N TYR A 134 -2.33 21.97 5.22
CA TYR A 134 -3.73 22.24 5.57
C TYR A 134 -4.23 21.45 6.78
N GLY A 135 -3.54 20.37 7.16
CA GLY A 135 -3.79 19.61 8.39
C GLY A 135 -3.05 20.19 9.62
N ASN A 136 -2.27 21.27 9.43
CA ASN A 136 -1.47 21.93 10.49
C ASN A 136 -0.56 20.96 11.25
N ILE A 137 0.13 20.06 10.53
CA ILE A 137 0.99 19.07 11.17
C ILE A 137 2.30 19.74 11.64
N GLU A 138 2.56 19.66 12.92
CA GLU A 138 3.85 20.04 13.49
C GLU A 138 4.87 18.92 13.30
N TRP A 139 5.80 19.11 12.35
CA TRP A 139 6.87 18.17 12.07
C TRP A 139 8.00 18.28 13.08
N THR A 140 7.96 17.46 14.11
CA THR A 140 9.07 17.29 15.05
C THR A 140 10.08 16.27 14.48
N ILE A 141 11.34 16.31 14.97
CA ILE A 141 12.37 15.33 14.57
C ILE A 141 11.88 13.90 14.78
N TYR A 142 11.16 13.64 15.86
CA TYR A 142 10.58 12.34 16.16
C TYR A 142 9.57 11.89 15.09
N LYS A 143 8.65 12.75 14.64
CA LYS A 143 7.69 12.45 13.58
C LYS A 143 8.40 12.19 12.25
N ILE A 144 9.43 12.95 11.91
CA ILE A 144 10.22 12.77 10.69
C ILE A 144 10.91 11.39 10.67
N VAL A 145 11.51 10.97 11.79
CA VAL A 145 12.18 9.67 11.90
C VAL A 145 11.17 8.51 11.88
N LEU A 146 10.02 8.67 12.50
CA LEU A 146 8.98 7.63 12.53
C LEU A 146 8.23 7.49 11.19
N PHE A 147 8.15 8.52 10.38
CA PHE A 147 7.43 8.48 9.11
C PHE A 147 7.86 7.30 8.21
N PRO A 148 9.16 7.14 7.85
CA PRO A 148 9.57 6.00 7.04
C PRO A 148 9.37 4.64 7.74
N VAL A 149 9.47 4.57 9.05
CA VAL A 149 9.22 3.33 9.83
C VAL A 149 7.75 2.93 9.72
N ILE A 150 6.84 3.88 9.84
CA ILE A 150 5.39 3.67 9.71
C ILE A 150 5.03 3.29 8.28
N ILE A 151 5.58 3.97 7.27
CA ILE A 151 5.37 3.60 5.86
C ILE A 151 5.85 2.17 5.60
N THR A 152 7.03 1.79 6.12
CA THR A 152 7.54 0.41 6.00
C THR A 152 6.58 -0.59 6.64
N GLY A 153 6.05 -0.30 7.83
CA GLY A 153 5.03 -1.13 8.47
C GLY A 153 3.77 -1.28 7.61
N GLY A 154 3.28 -0.20 7.03
CA GLY A 154 2.16 -0.20 6.09
C GLY A 154 2.42 -1.07 4.84
N VAL A 155 3.64 -1.00 4.29
CA VAL A 155 4.10 -1.85 3.18
C VAL A 155 4.08 -3.34 3.57
N LEU A 156 4.54 -3.66 4.78
CA LEU A 156 4.54 -5.03 5.28
C LEU A 156 3.12 -5.56 5.50
N ILE A 157 2.19 -4.73 5.99
CA ILE A 157 0.77 -5.11 6.12
C ILE A 157 0.17 -5.40 4.74
N ALA A 158 0.25 -4.44 3.82
CA ALA A 158 -0.33 -4.59 2.49
C ALA A 158 0.32 -5.73 1.69
N GLY A 159 1.66 -5.89 1.80
CA GLY A 159 2.41 -6.96 1.17
C GLY A 159 2.09 -8.33 1.76
N GLY A 160 1.97 -8.45 3.07
CA GLY A 160 1.59 -9.69 3.75
C GLY A 160 0.18 -10.14 3.40
N ILE A 161 -0.78 -9.20 3.32
CA ILE A 161 -2.13 -9.49 2.84
C ILE A 161 -2.09 -10.00 1.39
N ARG A 162 -1.30 -9.38 0.51
CA ARG A 162 -1.13 -9.86 -0.86
C ARG A 162 -0.56 -11.27 -0.90
N LEU A 163 0.45 -11.57 -0.09
CA LEU A 163 1.03 -12.91 0.02
C LEU A 163 -0.03 -13.94 0.42
N MET A 164 -0.80 -13.67 1.49
CA MET A 164 -1.84 -14.59 1.95
C MET A 164 -2.90 -14.87 0.87
N VAL A 165 -3.39 -13.82 0.22
CA VAL A 165 -4.43 -13.99 -0.83
C VAL A 165 -3.86 -14.66 -2.07
N THR A 166 -2.61 -14.37 -2.43
CA THR A 166 -1.93 -15.00 -3.56
C THR A 166 -1.65 -16.47 -3.31
N ALA A 167 -1.33 -16.87 -2.08
CA ALA A 167 -1.09 -18.26 -1.71
C ALA A 167 -2.29 -19.17 -2.04
N VAL A 168 -3.51 -18.64 -2.04
CA VAL A 168 -4.72 -19.38 -2.44
C VAL A 168 -4.63 -19.90 -3.88
N ALA A 169 -3.77 -19.32 -4.75
CA ALA A 169 -3.56 -19.80 -6.11
C ALA A 169 -3.03 -21.24 -6.18
N PHE A 170 -2.29 -21.69 -5.16
CA PHE A 170 -1.81 -23.07 -5.12
C PHE A 170 -2.94 -24.10 -5.03
N TRP A 171 -4.11 -23.72 -4.49
CA TRP A 171 -5.26 -24.61 -4.37
C TRP A 171 -6.32 -24.38 -5.45
N THR A 172 -6.51 -23.14 -5.88
CA THR A 172 -7.61 -22.77 -6.78
C THR A 172 -7.19 -22.62 -8.25
N LEU A 173 -5.87 -22.55 -8.53
CA LEU A 173 -5.27 -22.34 -9.86
C LEU A 173 -5.74 -21.07 -10.60
N ARG A 174 -6.84 -20.45 -10.19
CA ARG A 174 -7.43 -19.23 -10.77
C ARG A 174 -8.01 -18.36 -9.67
N ASN A 175 -7.17 -17.58 -9.01
CA ASN A 175 -7.59 -16.69 -7.92
C ASN A 175 -7.52 -15.21 -8.27
N ARG A 176 -7.25 -14.85 -9.53
CA ARG A 176 -7.05 -13.48 -9.97
C ARG A 176 -8.19 -12.54 -9.56
N SER A 177 -9.44 -12.97 -9.71
CA SER A 177 -10.60 -12.17 -9.30
C SER A 177 -10.62 -11.93 -7.79
N LEU A 178 -10.29 -12.94 -6.99
CA LEU A 178 -10.21 -12.84 -5.54
C LEU A 178 -9.08 -11.88 -5.13
N VAL A 179 -7.89 -12.08 -5.70
CA VAL A 179 -6.71 -11.21 -5.45
C VAL A 179 -7.05 -9.77 -5.81
N HIS A 180 -7.63 -9.56 -7.01
CA HIS A 180 -8.03 -8.23 -7.46
C HIS A 180 -9.05 -7.60 -6.51
N THR A 181 -10.13 -8.32 -6.17
CA THR A 181 -11.19 -7.81 -5.28
C THR A 181 -10.63 -7.46 -3.92
N VAL A 182 -9.87 -8.36 -3.28
CA VAL A 182 -9.33 -8.10 -1.94
C VAL A 182 -8.37 -6.91 -1.95
N ILE A 183 -7.46 -6.84 -2.90
CA ILE A 183 -6.44 -5.77 -2.96
C ILE A 183 -7.08 -4.40 -3.27
N PHE A 184 -7.97 -4.34 -4.26
CA PHE A 184 -8.56 -3.05 -4.67
C PHE A 184 -9.66 -2.60 -3.71
N SER A 185 -10.53 -3.49 -3.23
CA SER A 185 -11.54 -3.12 -2.24
C SER A 185 -10.92 -2.68 -0.93
N SER A 186 -9.84 -3.32 -0.49
CA SER A 186 -9.10 -2.89 0.72
C SER A 186 -8.65 -1.43 0.63
N LYS A 187 -8.16 -1.02 -0.54
CA LYS A 187 -7.72 0.34 -0.79
C LYS A 187 -8.89 1.34 -0.69
N GLU A 188 -10.05 0.99 -1.23
CA GLU A 188 -11.23 1.86 -1.19
C GLU A 188 -11.75 2.08 0.24
N PHE A 189 -11.71 1.05 1.10
CA PHE A 189 -12.13 1.18 2.49
C PHE A 189 -11.29 2.18 3.29
N ILE A 190 -10.01 2.30 3.01
CA ILE A 190 -9.10 3.20 3.73
C ILE A 190 -8.84 4.52 3.02
N ASN A 191 -9.54 4.82 1.92
CA ASN A 191 -9.58 6.17 1.33
C ASN A 191 -10.22 7.19 2.29
N TYR A 192 -11.03 6.70 3.22
CA TYR A 192 -11.72 7.48 4.24
C TYR A 192 -11.30 7.05 5.65
N PRO A 193 -11.47 7.93 6.65
CA PRO A 193 -11.18 7.57 8.04
C PRO A 193 -12.05 6.41 8.51
N VAL A 194 -11.43 5.39 9.12
CA VAL A 194 -12.14 4.15 9.49
C VAL A 194 -13.29 4.39 10.49
N ASN A 195 -13.24 5.49 11.25
CA ASN A 195 -14.30 5.85 12.22
C ASN A 195 -15.62 6.33 11.57
N ILE A 196 -15.69 6.47 10.23
CA ILE A 196 -16.96 6.72 9.53
C ILE A 196 -17.85 5.47 9.48
N TYR A 197 -17.24 4.29 9.54
CA TYR A 197 -17.94 3.01 9.49
C TYR A 197 -18.52 2.64 10.86
N ASN A 198 -19.44 1.66 10.87
CA ASN A 198 -19.95 1.11 12.12
C ASN A 198 -18.87 0.33 12.88
N VAL A 199 -19.08 0.10 14.19
CA VAL A 199 -18.10 -0.53 15.08
C VAL A 199 -17.67 -1.93 14.59
N GLY A 200 -18.59 -2.70 13.98
CA GLY A 200 -18.28 -4.04 13.46
C GLY A 200 -17.27 -3.97 12.28
N ILE A 201 -17.45 -3.02 11.36
CA ILE A 201 -16.51 -2.79 10.25
C ILE A 201 -15.17 -2.26 10.79
N GLN A 202 -15.20 -1.33 11.74
CA GLN A 202 -13.98 -0.84 12.38
C GLN A 202 -13.20 -1.99 13.04
N PHE A 203 -13.87 -2.88 13.77
CA PHE A 203 -13.26 -4.06 14.37
C PHE A 203 -12.65 -4.98 13.31
N PHE A 204 -13.38 -5.26 12.23
CA PHE A 204 -12.90 -6.08 11.12
C PHE A 204 -11.63 -5.48 10.47
N LEU A 205 -11.66 -4.18 10.13
CA LEU A 205 -10.54 -3.47 9.49
C LEU A 205 -9.34 -3.26 10.41
N THR A 206 -9.51 -3.46 11.72
CA THR A 206 -8.45 -3.32 12.72
C THR A 206 -7.81 -4.65 13.08
N PHE A 207 -8.63 -5.69 13.37
CA PHE A 207 -8.16 -6.93 13.97
C PHE A 207 -8.16 -8.13 13.02
N VAL A 208 -9.13 -8.23 12.12
CA VAL A 208 -9.22 -9.35 11.16
C VAL A 208 -8.45 -9.04 9.89
N PHE A 209 -8.62 -7.84 9.38
CA PHE A 209 -7.99 -7.37 8.16
C PHE A 209 -7.30 -6.02 8.44
N PRO A 210 -6.11 -6.00 9.05
CA PRO A 210 -5.55 -4.86 9.77
C PRO A 210 -5.08 -3.71 8.87
N ILE A 211 -5.89 -3.32 7.88
CA ILE A 211 -5.59 -2.24 6.95
C ILE A 211 -5.73 -0.85 7.58
N ALA A 212 -6.49 -0.72 8.68
CA ALA A 212 -6.59 0.53 9.43
C ALA A 212 -5.23 1.01 9.95
N PHE A 213 -4.29 0.08 10.18
CA PHE A 213 -2.91 0.41 10.57
C PHE A 213 -2.06 0.98 9.44
N ILE A 214 -2.51 0.94 8.19
CA ILE A 214 -1.75 1.50 7.05
C ILE A 214 -1.77 3.03 7.10
N ASN A 215 -2.90 3.63 7.44
CA ASN A 215 -3.07 5.08 7.39
C ASN A 215 -3.85 5.68 8.56
N PHE A 216 -4.96 5.05 9.01
CA PHE A 216 -5.87 5.65 9.99
C PHE A 216 -5.21 5.84 11.37
N TYR A 217 -4.68 4.78 11.98
CA TYR A 217 -4.00 4.88 13.27
C TYR A 217 -2.73 5.74 13.22
N PRO A 218 -1.84 5.59 12.22
CA PRO A 218 -0.72 6.52 12.08
C PRO A 218 -1.12 7.97 11.88
N ALA A 219 -2.20 8.24 11.13
CA ALA A 219 -2.67 9.61 10.95
C ALA A 219 -3.06 10.27 12.28
N HIS A 220 -3.68 9.53 13.21
CA HIS A 220 -3.98 10.04 14.56
C HIS A 220 -2.73 10.54 15.27
N PHE A 221 -1.65 9.74 15.24
CA PHE A 221 -0.37 10.12 15.84
C PHE A 221 0.22 11.39 15.21
N PHE A 222 0.27 11.47 13.87
CA PHE A 222 0.86 12.64 13.20
C PHE A 222 0.04 13.92 13.39
N LEU A 223 -1.28 13.79 13.47
CA LEU A 223 -2.23 14.89 13.64
C LEU A 223 -2.49 15.26 15.12
N ASP A 224 -1.79 14.62 16.07
CA ASP A 224 -1.96 14.80 17.52
C ASP A 224 -3.43 14.64 17.96
N ARG A 225 -4.16 13.72 17.33
CA ARG A 225 -5.55 13.41 17.63
C ARG A 225 -5.65 12.28 18.64
N SER A 226 -6.25 12.54 19.78
CA SER A 226 -6.50 11.52 20.80
C SER A 226 -7.92 10.93 20.70
N GLY A 227 -8.02 9.61 20.74
CA GLY A 227 -9.25 8.92 21.15
C GLY A 227 -10.35 8.70 20.11
N ALA A 228 -10.09 8.74 18.79
CA ALA A 228 -11.12 8.52 17.76
C ALA A 228 -11.18 7.08 17.19
N GLY A 229 -10.31 6.19 17.63
CA GLY A 229 -10.28 4.78 17.19
C GLY A 229 -10.72 3.80 18.28
N LEU A 230 -10.81 2.51 17.92
CA LEU A 230 -11.07 1.41 18.86
C LEU A 230 -9.90 1.13 19.80
N LEU A 231 -8.71 1.63 19.48
CA LEU A 231 -7.47 1.34 20.20
C LEU A 231 -7.08 2.48 21.12
N HIS A 232 -6.36 2.11 22.19
CA HIS A 232 -5.71 3.07 23.06
C HIS A 232 -4.64 3.86 22.26
N PRO A 233 -4.44 5.17 22.50
CA PRO A 233 -3.47 6.00 21.75
C PRO A 233 -2.07 5.42 21.65
N LEU A 234 -1.58 4.71 22.65
CA LEU A 234 -0.27 4.04 22.61
C LEU A 234 -0.15 2.95 21.53
N LEU A 235 -1.27 2.39 21.07
CA LEU A 235 -1.29 1.37 20.03
C LEU A 235 -1.39 1.96 18.62
N GLU A 236 -1.59 3.25 18.48
CA GLU A 236 -1.64 3.95 17.18
C GLU A 236 -0.32 3.84 16.41
N LEU A 237 0.80 3.70 17.12
CA LEU A 237 2.12 3.43 16.55
C LEU A 237 2.40 1.93 16.31
N GLY A 238 1.41 1.06 16.50
CA GLY A 238 1.55 -0.38 16.32
C GLY A 238 1.79 -0.85 14.88
N THR A 239 1.70 0.03 13.88
CA THR A 239 1.85 -0.29 12.45
C THR A 239 3.07 -1.14 12.11
N PRO A 240 4.30 -0.86 12.58
CA PRO A 240 5.46 -1.69 12.26
C PRO A 240 5.37 -3.10 12.86
N ILE A 241 4.84 -3.22 14.07
CA ILE A 241 4.68 -4.52 14.77
C ILE A 241 3.64 -5.36 14.04
N VAL A 242 2.47 -4.78 13.76
CA VAL A 242 1.40 -5.44 12.99
C VAL A 242 1.93 -5.83 11.61
N GLY A 243 2.70 -4.98 10.96
CA GLY A 243 3.33 -5.27 9.67
C GLY A 243 4.24 -6.49 9.71
N ILE A 244 5.10 -6.60 10.72
CA ILE A 244 5.97 -7.76 10.91
C ILE A 244 5.16 -9.04 11.15
N ILE A 245 4.09 -8.98 11.92
CA ILE A 245 3.22 -10.13 12.18
C ILE A 245 2.54 -10.59 10.88
N VAL A 246 1.90 -9.66 10.16
CA VAL A 246 1.14 -9.95 8.94
C VAL A 246 2.04 -10.51 7.83
N ILE A 247 3.25 -9.94 7.63
CA ILE A 247 4.18 -10.45 6.61
C ILE A 247 4.72 -11.83 6.97
N LYS A 248 4.97 -12.12 8.25
CA LYS A 248 5.39 -13.45 8.69
C LYS A 248 4.30 -14.49 8.45
N ILE A 249 3.03 -14.17 8.76
CA ILE A 249 1.89 -15.05 8.47
C ILE A 249 1.81 -15.30 6.96
N GLY A 250 1.84 -14.24 6.15
CA GLY A 250 1.79 -14.37 4.68
C GLY A 250 2.92 -15.23 4.13
N ARG A 251 4.14 -15.06 4.64
CA ARG A 251 5.30 -15.87 4.21
C ARG A 251 5.21 -17.34 4.61
N ALA A 252 4.55 -17.66 5.70
CA ALA A 252 4.41 -19.06 6.15
C ALA A 252 3.47 -19.88 5.25
N HIS A 253 2.69 -19.22 4.38
CA HIS A 253 1.70 -19.84 3.48
C HIS A 253 2.16 -19.88 2.01
N VAL A 254 3.35 -19.36 1.70
CA VAL A 254 3.99 -19.34 0.37
C VAL A 254 5.32 -20.10 0.42
#